data_e52b8a18b632c9ec018a7e2b7fb579d4
#
_entry.id   e52b8a18b632c9ec018a7e2b7fb579d4
#
_cell.length_a   1.000
_cell.length_b   1.000
_cell.length_c   1.000
_cell.angle_alpha   90.00
_cell.angle_beta   90.00
_cell.angle_gamma   90.00
#
_symmetry.space_group_name_H-M   'P 1'
#
loop_
_entity.id
_entity.type
_entity.pdbx_description
1 polymer ?
#
loop_
_entity_poly.entity_id
_entity_poly.type
_entity_poly.pdbx_seq_one_letter_code
_entity_poly.pdbx_strand_id
1 'polypeptide(L)'
;MRKIVGIGETVLDIIFKNDRPTAAIPGGSTFNAMISLGRMTSRHFQETKVMMVTQTGSDHVGDIVTSFMEDNGVSSLAVTRNPGTQTHISLAFLDKDNNARYEFYKDHASASLREDTVETVGFEENDLVLFGSYFAITPKIREYTQALLKKARNAGAFLFYDINFRKNHLHDLSDTFENIQENCRLSDVVRGSSEDFGYLFGTTCPEEIYENHIRPLCHNFICTQGAGPVEVFTVDRHISFPVEDYETVSTIGAGDNFNAGFLYALLAKDIGRTDLDSIPESEWEEIIFIAGRFSKNCCQSIDNYISKDFDI
;
A
#
# COMPACT_ATOMS: atom_id res chain seq x y z
N MET A 1 -1.24 -22.75 -0.74
CA MET A 1 -1.20 -21.74 -1.83
C MET A 1 -1.25 -20.38 -1.16
N ARG A 2 -0.16 -19.56 -1.30
CA ARG A 2 -0.11 -18.24 -0.65
C ARG A 2 -1.07 -17.26 -1.32
N LYS A 3 -1.74 -16.44 -0.53
CA LYS A 3 -2.55 -15.33 -1.01
C LYS A 3 -1.82 -14.01 -0.73
N ILE A 4 -2.09 -13.00 -1.56
CA ILE A 4 -1.72 -11.63 -1.27
C ILE A 4 -3.01 -10.85 -1.10
N VAL A 5 -3.19 -10.26 0.07
CA VAL A 5 -4.41 -9.53 0.44
C VAL A 5 -4.07 -8.08 0.70
N GLY A 6 -4.61 -7.16 -0.09
CA GLY A 6 -4.55 -5.73 0.16
C GLY A 6 -5.75 -5.28 0.98
N ILE A 7 -5.54 -4.46 2.00
CA ILE A 7 -6.62 -3.83 2.78
C ILE A 7 -6.44 -2.32 2.66
N GLY A 8 -7.31 -1.64 1.91
CA GLY A 8 -7.13 -0.22 1.63
C GLY A 8 -8.28 0.42 0.87
N GLU A 9 -8.16 1.74 0.67
CA GLU A 9 -9.13 2.53 -0.07
C GLU A 9 -8.94 2.38 -1.59
N THR A 10 -10.05 2.51 -2.32
CA THR A 10 -10.05 2.71 -3.77
C THR A 10 -10.75 4.03 -4.11
N VAL A 11 -10.26 4.69 -5.14
CA VAL A 11 -10.84 5.91 -5.70
C VAL A 11 -10.77 5.85 -7.24
N LEU A 12 -11.60 6.63 -7.93
CA LEU A 12 -11.39 6.92 -9.34
C LEU A 12 -10.73 8.30 -9.45
N ASP A 13 -9.48 8.34 -9.87
CA ASP A 13 -8.73 9.59 -10.10
C ASP A 13 -9.09 10.15 -11.48
N ILE A 14 -9.67 11.34 -11.52
CA ILE A 14 -9.89 12.09 -12.76
C ILE A 14 -8.76 13.10 -12.92
N ILE A 15 -7.90 12.85 -13.89
CA ILE A 15 -6.70 13.64 -14.13
C ILE A 15 -7.01 14.83 -15.03
N PHE A 16 -6.69 16.03 -14.55
CA PHE A 16 -6.80 17.28 -15.29
C PHE A 16 -5.43 17.81 -15.68
N LYS A 17 -5.30 18.22 -16.96
CA LYS A 17 -4.15 18.97 -17.45
C LYS A 17 -4.65 20.21 -18.17
N ASN A 18 -4.13 21.39 -17.78
CA ASN A 18 -4.62 22.69 -18.27
C ASN A 18 -6.16 22.83 -18.14
N ASP A 19 -6.69 22.52 -16.96
CA ASP A 19 -8.12 22.55 -16.61
C ASP A 19 -9.05 21.69 -17.49
N ARG A 20 -8.49 20.71 -18.21
CA ARG A 20 -9.25 19.76 -19.01
C ARG A 20 -9.02 18.33 -18.51
N PRO A 21 -10.09 17.52 -18.35
CA PRO A 21 -9.93 16.12 -18.02
C PRO A 21 -9.21 15.38 -19.16
N THR A 22 -8.19 14.60 -18.81
CA THR A 22 -7.34 13.86 -19.76
C THR A 22 -7.45 12.35 -19.58
N ALA A 23 -7.70 11.89 -18.37
CA ALA A 23 -7.85 10.47 -18.05
C ALA A 23 -8.73 10.27 -16.81
N ALA A 24 -9.28 9.07 -16.68
CA ALA A 24 -9.91 8.58 -15.46
C ALA A 24 -9.29 7.20 -15.14
N ILE A 25 -8.60 7.10 -14.02
CA ILE A 25 -7.77 5.93 -13.66
C ILE A 25 -8.16 5.49 -12.25
N PRO A 26 -8.54 4.22 -12.02
CA PRO A 26 -8.71 3.70 -10.67
C PRO A 26 -7.39 3.79 -9.88
N GLY A 27 -7.46 4.20 -8.63
CA GLY A 27 -6.29 4.44 -7.79
C GLY A 27 -6.56 4.18 -6.30
N GLY A 28 -5.59 4.57 -5.50
CA GLY A 28 -5.49 4.33 -4.08
C GLY A 28 -4.17 3.63 -3.76
N SER A 29 -3.53 3.97 -2.64
CA SER A 29 -2.17 3.48 -2.36
C SER A 29 -2.09 1.94 -2.38
N THR A 30 -2.86 1.26 -1.54
CA THR A 30 -2.91 -0.21 -1.54
C THR A 30 -3.41 -0.76 -2.88
N PHE A 31 -4.38 -0.09 -3.52
CA PHE A 31 -4.90 -0.50 -4.83
C PHE A 31 -3.79 -0.52 -5.88
N ASN A 32 -2.98 0.53 -5.98
CA ASN A 32 -1.88 0.62 -6.93
C ASN A 32 -0.90 -0.55 -6.78
N ALA A 33 -0.54 -0.85 -5.52
CA ALA A 33 0.31 -1.99 -5.20
C ALA A 33 -0.32 -3.32 -5.63
N MET A 34 -1.61 -3.51 -5.35
CA MET A 34 -2.30 -4.76 -5.68
C MET A 34 -2.44 -4.96 -7.19
N ILE A 35 -2.71 -3.90 -7.98
CA ILE A 35 -2.72 -3.97 -9.44
C ILE A 35 -1.35 -4.42 -9.99
N SER A 36 -0.28 -3.84 -9.47
CA SER A 36 1.08 -4.23 -9.88
C SER A 36 1.40 -5.67 -9.51
N LEU A 37 1.02 -6.12 -8.31
CA LEU A 37 1.15 -7.51 -7.88
C LEU A 37 0.31 -8.45 -8.76
N GLY A 38 -0.94 -8.09 -9.06
CA GLY A 38 -1.81 -8.88 -9.92
C GLY A 38 -1.22 -9.09 -11.31
N ARG A 39 -0.65 -8.03 -11.92
CA ARG A 39 0.04 -8.09 -13.23
C ARG A 39 1.23 -9.06 -13.21
N MET A 40 2.04 -9.04 -12.15
CA MET A 40 3.23 -9.89 -12.05
C MET A 40 2.88 -11.34 -11.68
N THR A 41 2.03 -11.53 -10.66
CA THR A 41 1.69 -12.88 -10.19
C THR A 41 0.91 -13.69 -11.22
N SER A 42 0.04 -13.04 -12.01
CA SER A 42 -0.67 -13.72 -13.12
C SER A 42 0.25 -14.34 -14.15
N ARG A 43 1.48 -13.83 -14.29
CA ARG A 43 2.48 -14.36 -15.22
C ARG A 43 3.43 -15.37 -14.57
N HIS A 44 3.88 -15.09 -13.35
CA HIS A 44 4.97 -15.83 -12.70
C HIS A 44 4.49 -16.83 -11.64
N PHE A 45 3.31 -16.57 -11.03
CA PHE A 45 2.79 -17.34 -9.91
C PHE A 45 1.27 -17.56 -10.06
N GLN A 46 0.86 -18.26 -11.12
CA GLN A 46 -0.56 -18.41 -11.53
C GLN A 46 -1.47 -19.02 -10.44
N GLU A 47 -0.89 -19.74 -9.49
CA GLU A 47 -1.62 -20.30 -8.36
C GLU A 47 -1.80 -19.30 -7.20
N THR A 48 -1.06 -18.18 -7.18
CA THR A 48 -1.17 -17.15 -6.15
C THR A 48 -2.39 -16.30 -6.40
N LYS A 49 -3.27 -16.19 -5.41
CA LYS A 49 -4.43 -15.31 -5.48
C LYS A 49 -4.08 -13.95 -4.94
N VAL A 50 -4.27 -12.93 -5.74
CA VAL A 50 -4.19 -11.52 -5.33
C VAL A 50 -5.61 -11.00 -5.16
N MET A 51 -5.95 -10.42 -4.01
CA MET A 51 -7.28 -9.91 -3.73
C MET A 51 -7.22 -8.62 -2.92
N MET A 52 -8.28 -7.84 -2.99
CA MET A 52 -8.36 -6.59 -2.26
C MET A 52 -9.61 -6.50 -1.41
N VAL A 53 -9.43 -6.17 -0.14
CA VAL A 53 -10.50 -5.78 0.80
C VAL A 53 -10.62 -4.26 0.71
N THR A 54 -11.73 -3.81 0.18
CA THR A 54 -12.04 -2.40 0.00
C THR A 54 -13.54 -2.19 -0.07
N GLN A 55 -13.96 -0.97 -0.32
CA GLN A 55 -15.36 -0.63 -0.48
C GLN A 55 -15.57 0.33 -1.67
N THR A 56 -16.71 0.16 -2.32
CA THR A 56 -17.18 1.06 -3.38
C THR A 56 -18.69 1.31 -3.23
N GLY A 57 -19.21 2.30 -3.92
CA GLY A 57 -20.64 2.39 -4.16
C GLY A 57 -21.15 1.27 -5.06
N SER A 58 -22.47 1.03 -5.04
CA SER A 58 -23.14 0.17 -6.02
C SER A 58 -23.53 0.99 -7.26
N ASP A 59 -22.56 1.70 -7.83
CA ASP A 59 -22.69 2.60 -8.96
C ASP A 59 -21.75 2.22 -10.12
N HIS A 60 -21.89 2.90 -11.25
CA HIS A 60 -21.09 2.61 -12.44
C HIS A 60 -19.58 2.86 -12.24
N VAL A 61 -19.20 3.82 -11.39
CA VAL A 61 -17.80 4.07 -11.04
C VAL A 61 -17.22 2.87 -10.27
N GLY A 62 -17.99 2.30 -9.35
CA GLY A 62 -17.61 1.07 -8.65
C GLY A 62 -17.49 -0.12 -9.61
N ASP A 63 -18.31 -0.20 -10.66
CA ASP A 63 -18.17 -1.23 -11.71
C ASP A 63 -16.86 -1.06 -12.49
N ILE A 64 -16.48 0.18 -12.84
CA ILE A 64 -15.19 0.48 -13.48
C ILE A 64 -14.04 0.00 -12.59
N VAL A 65 -14.06 0.34 -11.30
CA VAL A 65 -12.99 -0.05 -10.36
C VAL A 65 -12.87 -1.57 -10.24
N THR A 66 -13.99 -2.28 -10.06
CA THR A 66 -13.96 -3.74 -9.89
C THR A 66 -13.58 -4.46 -11.18
N SER A 67 -14.07 -4.01 -12.34
CA SER A 67 -13.65 -4.57 -13.63
C SER A 67 -12.15 -4.37 -13.89
N PHE A 68 -11.63 -3.20 -13.55
CA PHE A 68 -10.20 -2.92 -13.68
C PHE A 68 -9.34 -3.83 -12.79
N MET A 69 -9.79 -4.15 -11.57
CA MET A 69 -9.13 -5.12 -10.70
C MET A 69 -9.03 -6.49 -11.39
N GLU A 70 -10.17 -7.03 -11.85
CA GLU A 70 -10.24 -8.34 -12.49
C GLU A 70 -9.37 -8.41 -13.75
N ASP A 71 -9.40 -7.36 -14.59
CA ASP A 71 -8.57 -7.24 -15.80
C ASP A 71 -7.06 -7.22 -15.53
N ASN A 72 -6.67 -6.95 -14.30
CA ASN A 72 -5.28 -6.93 -13.86
C ASN A 72 -4.95 -8.06 -12.86
N GLY A 73 -5.77 -9.11 -12.79
CA GLY A 73 -5.49 -10.29 -11.97
C GLY A 73 -5.71 -10.11 -10.47
N VAL A 74 -6.51 -9.10 -10.08
CA VAL A 74 -6.88 -8.85 -8.68
C VAL A 74 -8.33 -9.19 -8.46
N SER A 75 -8.61 -10.15 -7.56
CA SER A 75 -9.98 -10.57 -7.25
C SER A 75 -10.76 -9.50 -6.50
N SER A 76 -11.96 -9.21 -6.96
CA SER A 76 -12.91 -8.27 -6.36
C SER A 76 -13.88 -8.93 -5.35
N LEU A 77 -13.71 -10.22 -5.03
CA LEU A 77 -14.63 -10.97 -4.15
C LEU A 77 -14.78 -10.39 -2.74
N ALA A 78 -13.78 -9.66 -2.26
CA ALA A 78 -13.80 -9.00 -0.95
C ALA A 78 -14.08 -7.49 -1.05
N VAL A 79 -14.63 -7.02 -2.16
CA VAL A 79 -15.08 -5.63 -2.32
C VAL A 79 -16.48 -5.47 -1.76
N THR A 80 -16.62 -4.65 -0.71
CA THR A 80 -17.93 -4.28 -0.20
C THR A 80 -18.59 -3.27 -1.14
N ARG A 81 -19.69 -3.67 -1.79
CA ARG A 81 -20.52 -2.79 -2.63
C ARG A 81 -21.63 -2.20 -1.75
N ASN A 82 -21.56 -0.90 -1.48
CA ASN A 82 -22.51 -0.20 -0.61
C ASN A 82 -23.69 0.37 -1.40
N PRO A 83 -24.93 -0.15 -1.22
CA PRO A 83 -26.10 0.38 -1.90
C PRO A 83 -26.41 1.82 -1.46
N GLY A 84 -26.76 2.68 -2.42
CA GLY A 84 -27.14 4.06 -2.14
C GLY A 84 -25.99 5.01 -1.80
N THR A 85 -24.75 4.54 -1.92
CA THR A 85 -23.55 5.38 -1.79
C THR A 85 -22.86 5.54 -3.15
N GLN A 86 -22.08 6.60 -3.27
CA GLN A 86 -21.24 6.84 -4.44
C GLN A 86 -19.81 6.38 -4.19
N THR A 87 -19.21 5.78 -5.22
CA THR A 87 -17.79 5.47 -5.22
C THR A 87 -16.96 6.75 -5.14
N HIS A 88 -15.91 6.73 -4.34
CA HIS A 88 -15.04 7.89 -4.16
C HIS A 88 -14.37 8.30 -5.46
N ILE A 89 -14.36 9.60 -5.71
CA ILE A 89 -13.68 10.22 -6.85
C ILE A 89 -12.67 11.22 -6.32
N SER A 90 -11.50 11.29 -6.92
CA SER A 90 -10.58 12.40 -6.75
C SER A 90 -10.36 13.14 -8.05
N LEU A 91 -10.14 14.44 -7.96
CA LEU A 91 -9.71 15.29 -9.06
C LEU A 91 -8.22 15.59 -8.86
N ALA A 92 -7.39 15.15 -9.79
CA ALA A 92 -5.95 15.36 -9.78
C ALA A 92 -5.61 16.47 -10.79
N PHE A 93 -5.31 17.66 -10.32
CA PHE A 93 -4.90 18.79 -11.16
C PHE A 93 -3.39 18.82 -11.31
N LEU A 94 -2.90 18.50 -12.52
CA LEU A 94 -1.46 18.53 -12.81
C LEU A 94 -1.01 19.95 -13.13
N ASP A 95 0.04 20.39 -12.47
CA ASP A 95 0.78 21.60 -12.84
C ASP A 95 1.69 21.36 -14.05
N LYS A 96 2.44 22.40 -14.46
CA LYS A 96 3.37 22.33 -15.61
C LYS A 96 4.54 21.34 -15.39
N ASP A 97 4.84 21.01 -14.15
CA ASP A 97 5.90 20.10 -13.76
C ASP A 97 5.35 18.69 -13.44
N ASN A 98 4.06 18.43 -13.78
CA ASN A 98 3.28 17.22 -13.51
C ASN A 98 3.11 16.88 -12.03
N ASN A 99 3.24 17.86 -11.11
CA ASN A 99 2.86 17.64 -9.71
C ASN A 99 1.35 17.73 -9.58
N ALA A 100 0.75 16.79 -8.89
CA ALA A 100 -0.70 16.72 -8.71
C ALA A 100 -1.17 17.43 -7.44
N ARG A 101 -2.18 18.29 -7.58
CA ARG A 101 -2.99 18.79 -6.47
C ARG A 101 -4.31 18.04 -6.48
N TYR A 102 -4.64 17.39 -5.36
CA TYR A 102 -5.84 16.56 -5.24
C TYR A 102 -7.00 17.28 -4.56
N GLU A 103 -8.21 17.08 -5.08
CA GLU A 103 -9.48 17.41 -4.44
C GLU A 103 -10.33 16.13 -4.36
N PHE A 104 -10.76 15.75 -3.15
CA PHE A 104 -11.46 14.48 -2.94
C PHE A 104 -12.97 14.70 -2.80
N TYR A 105 -13.73 13.91 -3.54
CA TYR A 105 -15.19 13.84 -3.46
C TYR A 105 -15.55 12.46 -2.89
N LYS A 106 -15.80 12.45 -1.58
CA LYS A 106 -16.09 11.24 -0.82
C LYS A 106 -17.50 11.31 -0.24
N ASP A 107 -18.31 10.29 -0.50
CA ASP A 107 -19.57 10.11 0.21
C ASP A 107 -19.31 9.50 1.59
N HIS A 108 -19.25 10.36 2.61
CA HIS A 108 -18.95 9.94 3.98
C HIS A 108 -20.14 9.35 4.72
N ALA A 109 -21.36 9.45 4.18
CA ALA A 109 -22.57 9.18 4.97
C ALA A 109 -22.80 7.70 5.28
N SER A 110 -22.36 6.78 4.42
CA SER A 110 -22.78 5.39 4.49
C SER A 110 -21.70 4.37 4.09
N ALA A 111 -20.51 4.80 3.72
CA ALA A 111 -19.43 3.87 3.36
C ALA A 111 -18.91 3.12 4.61
N SER A 112 -19.10 1.84 4.67
CA SER A 112 -18.59 0.98 5.74
C SER A 112 -18.20 -0.38 5.18
N LEU A 113 -17.07 -0.93 5.63
CA LEU A 113 -16.85 -2.36 5.53
C LEU A 113 -17.97 -3.08 6.29
N ARG A 114 -18.29 -4.30 5.88
CA ARG A 114 -19.32 -5.09 6.54
C ARG A 114 -18.72 -6.30 7.24
N GLU A 115 -19.45 -6.81 8.22
CA GLU A 115 -19.06 -8.01 8.95
C GLU A 115 -18.90 -9.22 8.00
N ASP A 116 -19.80 -9.37 7.02
CA ASP A 116 -19.72 -10.41 6.00
C ASP A 116 -18.43 -10.36 5.18
N THR A 117 -17.87 -9.17 4.93
CA THR A 117 -16.57 -9.01 4.27
C THR A 117 -15.45 -9.56 5.14
N VAL A 118 -15.47 -9.29 6.45
CA VAL A 118 -14.49 -9.82 7.41
C VAL A 118 -14.58 -11.36 7.49
N GLU A 119 -15.77 -11.91 7.43
CA GLU A 119 -15.99 -13.35 7.44
C GLU A 119 -15.51 -14.04 6.15
N THR A 120 -15.76 -13.42 5.01
CA THR A 120 -15.43 -13.96 3.68
C THR A 120 -13.92 -14.12 3.46
N VAL A 121 -13.10 -13.22 4.01
CA VAL A 121 -11.65 -13.28 3.84
C VAL A 121 -11.06 -14.32 4.79
N GLY A 122 -10.74 -15.51 4.26
CA GLY A 122 -9.94 -16.51 4.96
C GLY A 122 -8.44 -16.19 4.85
N PHE A 123 -7.69 -16.36 5.93
CA PHE A 123 -6.23 -16.25 5.94
C PHE A 123 -5.61 -17.61 6.29
N GLU A 124 -4.42 -17.85 5.73
CA GLU A 124 -3.60 -19.02 5.99
C GLU A 124 -2.20 -18.58 6.43
N GLU A 125 -1.44 -19.51 6.97
CA GLU A 125 -0.04 -19.28 7.32
C GLU A 125 0.75 -18.80 6.10
N ASN A 126 1.58 -17.77 6.30
CA ASN A 126 2.40 -17.13 5.28
C ASN A 126 1.65 -16.40 4.15
N ASP A 127 0.32 -16.22 4.21
CA ASP A 127 -0.34 -15.24 3.36
C ASP A 127 0.30 -13.86 3.57
N LEU A 128 0.39 -13.06 2.52
CA LEU A 128 0.96 -11.71 2.58
C LEU A 128 -0.16 -10.68 2.66
N VAL A 129 -0.12 -9.82 3.66
CA VAL A 129 -1.15 -8.79 3.88
C VAL A 129 -0.51 -7.41 3.82
N LEU A 130 -0.91 -6.60 2.83
CA LEU A 130 -0.56 -5.19 2.73
C LEU A 130 -1.73 -4.34 3.22
N PHE A 131 -1.47 -3.45 4.15
CA PHE A 131 -2.47 -2.49 4.61
C PHE A 131 -1.82 -1.15 4.96
N GLY A 132 -2.62 -0.08 4.95
CA GLY A 132 -2.02 1.20 5.28
C GLY A 132 -2.90 2.41 4.99
N SER A 133 -2.24 3.56 4.91
CA SER A 133 -2.85 4.86 4.65
C SER A 133 -3.97 5.20 5.64
N TYR A 134 -4.75 6.22 5.36
CA TYR A 134 -5.86 6.66 6.21
C TYR A 134 -6.95 5.60 6.39
N PHE A 135 -7.14 4.71 5.41
CA PHE A 135 -8.10 3.61 5.49
C PHE A 135 -7.84 2.68 6.68
N ALA A 136 -6.58 2.40 6.98
CA ALA A 136 -6.20 1.52 8.09
C ALA A 136 -6.37 2.16 9.48
N ILE A 137 -6.51 3.48 9.56
CA ILE A 137 -6.54 4.21 10.84
C ILE A 137 -7.83 4.99 11.10
N THR A 138 -8.69 5.16 10.08
CA THR A 138 -9.93 5.92 10.23
C THR A 138 -10.87 5.28 11.25
N PRO A 139 -11.38 6.03 12.25
CA PRO A 139 -12.26 5.50 13.28
C PRO A 139 -13.52 4.84 12.72
N LYS A 140 -14.00 5.32 11.57
CA LYS A 140 -15.26 4.90 10.95
C LYS A 140 -15.33 3.39 10.62
N ILE A 141 -14.21 2.79 10.23
CA ILE A 141 -14.13 1.37 9.85
C ILE A 141 -13.09 0.61 10.71
N ARG A 142 -12.59 1.25 11.77
CA ARG A 142 -11.50 0.71 12.59
C ARG A 142 -11.81 -0.68 13.16
N GLU A 143 -13.03 -0.89 13.63
CA GLU A 143 -13.45 -2.18 14.18
C GLU A 143 -13.26 -3.32 13.16
N TYR A 144 -13.68 -3.10 11.93
CA TYR A 144 -13.57 -4.11 10.85
C TYR A 144 -12.14 -4.30 10.38
N THR A 145 -11.38 -3.23 10.20
CA THR A 145 -9.97 -3.33 9.81
C THR A 145 -9.14 -4.02 10.89
N GLN A 146 -9.37 -3.71 12.17
CA GLN A 146 -8.71 -4.36 13.28
C GLN A 146 -9.08 -5.85 13.38
N ALA A 147 -10.35 -6.21 13.16
CA ALA A 147 -10.80 -7.60 13.15
C ALA A 147 -10.10 -8.41 12.03
N LEU A 148 -9.99 -7.85 10.82
CA LEU A 148 -9.26 -8.46 9.70
C LEU A 148 -7.78 -8.67 10.02
N LEU A 149 -7.11 -7.65 10.55
CA LEU A 149 -5.69 -7.71 10.90
C LEU A 149 -5.42 -8.74 12.00
N LYS A 150 -6.25 -8.79 13.04
CA LYS A 150 -6.18 -9.81 14.09
C LYS A 150 -6.42 -11.22 13.53
N LYS A 151 -7.41 -11.38 12.63
CA LYS A 151 -7.68 -12.66 11.96
C LYS A 151 -6.48 -13.13 11.15
N ALA A 152 -5.85 -12.24 10.36
CA ALA A 152 -4.65 -12.52 9.60
C ALA A 152 -3.46 -12.90 10.52
N ARG A 153 -3.26 -12.11 11.58
CA ARG A 153 -2.19 -12.37 12.57
C ARG A 153 -2.33 -13.73 13.24
N ASN A 154 -3.55 -14.08 13.64
CA ASN A 154 -3.86 -15.38 14.29
C ASN A 154 -3.70 -16.56 13.35
N ALA A 155 -3.86 -16.36 12.05
CA ALA A 155 -3.62 -17.38 11.02
C ALA A 155 -2.14 -17.55 10.67
N GLY A 156 -1.24 -16.72 11.20
CA GLY A 156 0.18 -16.76 10.87
C GLY A 156 0.56 -16.01 9.59
N ALA A 157 -0.32 -15.17 9.06
CA ALA A 157 -0.03 -14.34 7.89
C ALA A 157 1.04 -13.30 8.19
N PHE A 158 1.79 -12.91 7.16
CA PHE A 158 2.76 -11.82 7.18
C PHE A 158 2.04 -10.49 7.01
N LEU A 159 2.22 -9.54 7.92
CA LEU A 159 1.58 -8.24 7.91
C LEU A 159 2.58 -7.13 7.58
N PHE A 160 2.35 -6.46 6.46
CA PHE A 160 3.14 -5.32 5.98
C PHE A 160 2.31 -4.03 6.07
N TYR A 161 2.70 -3.14 6.96
CA TYR A 161 2.03 -1.86 7.20
C TYR A 161 2.76 -0.72 6.50
N ASP A 162 2.11 -0.09 5.51
CA ASP A 162 2.56 1.17 4.91
C ASP A 162 1.83 2.34 5.59
N ILE A 163 2.55 3.10 6.39
CA ILE A 163 1.98 4.23 7.12
C ILE A 163 1.35 5.24 6.16
N ASN A 164 2.05 5.64 5.11
CA ASN A 164 1.58 6.53 4.04
C ASN A 164 0.67 7.65 4.55
N PHE A 165 1.16 8.37 5.56
CA PHE A 165 0.42 9.44 6.24
C PHE A 165 0.55 10.74 5.47
N ARG A 166 -0.57 11.37 5.15
CA ARG A 166 -0.61 12.59 4.35
C ARG A 166 -0.87 13.81 5.22
N LYS A 167 -0.25 14.93 4.87
CA LYS A 167 -0.39 16.23 5.56
C LYS A 167 -1.84 16.67 5.78
N ASN A 168 -2.74 16.34 4.84
CA ASN A 168 -4.17 16.67 4.94
C ASN A 168 -4.91 15.96 6.07
N HIS A 169 -4.31 14.91 6.68
CA HIS A 169 -4.87 14.17 7.82
C HIS A 169 -4.30 14.62 9.18
N LEU A 170 -3.47 15.67 9.21
CA LEU A 170 -2.92 16.20 10.47
C LEU A 170 -4.01 16.64 11.45
N HIS A 171 -5.14 17.12 10.96
CA HIS A 171 -6.27 17.54 11.80
C HIS A 171 -6.94 16.38 12.56
N ASP A 172 -6.82 15.15 12.05
CA ASP A 172 -7.37 13.93 12.67
C ASP A 172 -6.31 13.15 13.47
N LEU A 173 -5.07 13.67 13.57
CA LEU A 173 -3.96 12.90 14.13
C LEU A 173 -4.22 12.50 15.60
N SER A 174 -4.81 13.38 16.40
CA SER A 174 -5.15 13.06 17.80
C SER A 174 -6.07 11.84 17.93
N ASP A 175 -6.98 11.65 16.99
CA ASP A 175 -7.99 10.60 17.01
C ASP A 175 -7.50 9.30 16.37
N THR A 176 -6.43 9.38 15.56
CA THR A 176 -5.92 8.26 14.76
C THR A 176 -4.55 7.75 15.21
N PHE A 177 -3.86 8.48 16.06
CA PHE A 177 -2.48 8.16 16.46
C PHE A 177 -2.36 6.81 17.18
N GLU A 178 -3.30 6.48 18.06
CA GLU A 178 -3.33 5.17 18.73
C GLU A 178 -3.53 4.03 17.73
N ASN A 179 -4.35 4.25 16.70
CA ASN A 179 -4.56 3.28 15.62
C ASN A 179 -3.29 3.04 14.80
N ILE A 180 -2.46 4.09 14.58
CA ILE A 180 -1.15 3.95 13.94
C ILE A 180 -0.25 3.05 14.81
N GLN A 181 -0.16 3.32 16.10
CA GLN A 181 0.66 2.52 17.02
C GLN A 181 0.19 1.06 17.11
N GLU A 182 -1.11 0.82 17.17
CA GLU A 182 -1.65 -0.54 17.14
C GLU A 182 -1.30 -1.28 15.83
N ASN A 183 -1.40 -0.60 14.69
CA ASN A 183 -1.01 -1.16 13.40
C ASN A 183 0.47 -1.52 13.39
N CYS A 184 1.35 -0.65 13.92
CA CYS A 184 2.78 -0.97 14.06
C CYS A 184 2.99 -2.24 14.92
N ARG A 185 2.30 -2.36 16.07
CA ARG A 185 2.44 -3.54 16.96
C ARG A 185 1.94 -4.85 16.31
N LEU A 186 0.98 -4.77 15.40
CA LEU A 186 0.45 -5.94 14.70
C LEU A 186 1.32 -6.36 13.53
N SER A 187 2.17 -5.48 13.03
CA SER A 187 2.91 -5.70 11.79
C SER A 187 4.22 -6.46 12.00
N ASP A 188 4.62 -7.19 10.98
CA ASP A 188 5.92 -7.84 10.91
C ASP A 188 6.96 -6.89 10.29
N VAL A 189 6.51 -6.00 9.40
CA VAL A 189 7.30 -4.90 8.83
C VAL A 189 6.45 -3.64 8.80
N VAL A 190 7.02 -2.52 9.24
CA VAL A 190 6.47 -1.17 9.08
C VAL A 190 7.27 -0.45 8.00
N ARG A 191 6.59 0.19 7.07
CA ARG A 191 7.20 1.02 6.04
C ARG A 191 6.57 2.42 6.03
N GLY A 192 7.36 3.42 5.69
CA GLY A 192 6.89 4.77 5.38
C GLY A 192 7.98 5.57 4.67
N SER A 193 7.62 6.74 4.16
CA SER A 193 8.61 7.70 3.66
C SER A 193 9.08 8.61 4.78
N SER A 194 10.28 9.16 4.66
CA SER A 194 10.78 10.18 5.59
C SER A 194 9.83 11.39 5.69
N GLU A 195 9.11 11.71 4.62
CA GLU A 195 8.08 12.77 4.60
C GLU A 195 6.89 12.44 5.49
N ASP A 196 6.37 11.18 5.42
CA ASP A 196 5.28 10.72 6.28
C ASP A 196 5.62 10.90 7.76
N PHE A 197 6.83 10.52 8.13
CA PHE A 197 7.32 10.64 9.51
C PHE A 197 7.61 12.09 9.91
N GLY A 198 8.03 12.92 8.96
CA GLY A 198 8.12 14.36 9.15
C GLY A 198 6.79 14.97 9.61
N TYR A 199 5.67 14.52 9.05
CA TYR A 199 4.34 14.94 9.49
C TYR A 199 3.93 14.33 10.84
N LEU A 200 4.26 13.07 11.10
CA LEU A 200 3.85 12.36 12.31
C LEU A 200 4.68 12.73 13.54
N PHE A 201 6.00 12.84 13.38
CA PHE A 201 6.94 12.92 14.50
C PHE A 201 7.81 14.17 14.47
N GLY A 202 7.74 14.97 13.40
CA GLY A 202 8.53 16.18 13.25
C GLY A 202 10.01 15.94 12.90
N THR A 203 10.38 14.70 12.58
CA THR A 203 11.72 14.32 12.14
C THR A 203 11.67 13.50 10.87
N THR A 204 12.66 13.69 9.98
CA THR A 204 12.85 12.92 8.76
C THR A 204 14.07 12.00 8.81
N CYS A 205 14.76 11.96 9.96
CA CYS A 205 15.95 11.13 10.18
C CYS A 205 15.51 9.67 10.46
N PRO A 206 15.86 8.70 9.61
CA PRO A 206 15.40 7.32 9.75
C PRO A 206 15.79 6.66 11.08
N GLU A 207 17.00 6.94 11.58
CA GLU A 207 17.48 6.42 12.86
C GLU A 207 16.66 6.95 14.04
N GLU A 208 16.35 8.26 14.06
CA GLU A 208 15.53 8.86 15.09
C GLU A 208 14.10 8.32 15.05
N ILE A 209 13.54 8.15 13.85
CA ILE A 209 12.21 7.58 13.64
C ILE A 209 12.18 6.16 14.18
N TYR A 210 13.16 5.34 13.80
CA TYR A 210 13.23 3.95 14.25
C TYR A 210 13.37 3.86 15.76
N GLU A 211 14.42 4.43 16.33
CA GLU A 211 14.74 4.25 17.76
C GLU A 211 13.64 4.82 18.70
N ASN A 212 13.06 5.96 18.36
CA ASN A 212 12.13 6.65 19.24
C ASN A 212 10.67 6.25 19.02
N HIS A 213 10.28 5.80 17.82
CA HIS A 213 8.87 5.66 17.48
C HIS A 213 8.47 4.27 16.97
N ILE A 214 9.35 3.60 16.20
CA ILE A 214 8.98 2.32 15.57
C ILE A 214 9.51 1.12 16.36
N ARG A 215 10.78 1.10 16.74
CA ARG A 215 11.42 -0.02 17.42
C ARG A 215 10.67 -0.53 18.67
N PRO A 216 10.06 0.34 19.51
CA PRO A 216 9.26 -0.14 20.64
C PRO A 216 7.99 -0.91 20.24
N LEU A 217 7.58 -0.84 18.97
CA LEU A 217 6.32 -1.38 18.46
C LEU A 217 6.54 -2.49 17.43
N CYS A 218 7.54 -2.33 16.54
CA CYS A 218 7.90 -3.25 15.46
C CYS A 218 9.40 -3.22 15.23
N HIS A 219 10.03 -4.38 15.11
CA HIS A 219 11.49 -4.48 14.97
C HIS A 219 11.97 -4.26 13.53
N ASN A 220 11.14 -4.58 12.54
CA ASN A 220 11.52 -4.43 11.14
C ASN A 220 10.89 -3.16 10.56
N PHE A 221 11.75 -2.28 10.08
CA PHE A 221 11.34 -0.97 9.57
C PHE A 221 12.04 -0.65 8.27
N ILE A 222 11.28 -0.13 7.31
CA ILE A 222 11.79 0.33 6.02
C ILE A 222 11.43 1.81 5.86
N CYS A 223 12.45 2.66 5.73
CA CYS A 223 12.28 4.09 5.46
C CYS A 223 12.76 4.42 4.05
N THR A 224 11.85 4.95 3.22
CA THR A 224 12.22 5.45 1.89
C THR A 224 12.38 6.96 1.91
N GLN A 225 13.34 7.50 1.12
CA GLN A 225 13.72 8.91 1.16
C GLN A 225 13.69 9.56 -0.24
N GLY A 226 12.72 9.20 -1.07
CA GLY A 226 12.65 9.67 -2.46
C GLY A 226 13.84 9.19 -3.28
N ALA A 227 14.70 10.09 -3.73
CA ALA A 227 15.96 9.77 -4.44
C ALA A 227 17.09 9.39 -3.47
N GLY A 228 16.93 9.58 -2.17
CA GLY A 228 17.88 9.13 -1.16
C GLY A 228 17.82 7.61 -0.93
N PRO A 229 18.71 7.08 -0.07
CA PRO A 229 18.77 5.64 0.17
C PRO A 229 17.49 5.09 0.82
N VAL A 230 17.28 3.80 0.64
CA VAL A 230 16.30 3.02 1.41
C VAL A 230 16.99 2.50 2.65
N GLU A 231 16.50 2.88 3.82
CA GLU A 231 17.02 2.43 5.10
C GLU A 231 16.18 1.27 5.62
N VAL A 232 16.85 0.17 5.97
CA VAL A 232 16.24 -1.03 6.55
C VAL A 232 16.80 -1.26 7.95
N PHE A 233 15.92 -1.32 8.92
CA PHE A 233 16.26 -1.64 10.29
C PHE A 233 15.63 -2.98 10.66
N THR A 234 16.39 -3.82 11.32
CA THR A 234 15.95 -5.08 11.91
C THR A 234 16.31 -5.10 13.40
N VAL A 235 16.07 -6.21 14.08
CA VAL A 235 16.43 -6.37 15.51
C VAL A 235 17.88 -5.98 15.80
N ASP A 236 18.81 -6.37 14.92
CA ASP A 236 20.26 -6.33 15.14
C ASP A 236 21.04 -5.57 14.06
N ARG A 237 20.37 -5.07 13.02
CA ARG A 237 21.03 -4.44 11.86
C ARG A 237 20.34 -3.18 11.41
N HIS A 238 21.17 -2.26 10.90
CA HIS A 238 20.77 -1.13 10.08
C HIS A 238 21.54 -1.22 8.76
N ILE A 239 20.83 -1.26 7.65
CA ILE A 239 21.37 -1.42 6.31
C ILE A 239 20.82 -0.31 5.42
N SER A 240 21.73 0.35 4.69
CA SER A 240 21.40 1.44 3.77
C SER A 240 21.60 0.98 2.33
N PHE A 241 20.57 1.07 1.51
CA PHE A 241 20.60 0.66 0.10
C PHE A 241 20.49 1.89 -0.80
N PRO A 242 21.48 2.15 -1.66
CA PRO A 242 21.42 3.29 -2.57
C PRO A 242 20.30 3.11 -3.60
N VAL A 243 19.64 4.20 -3.95
CA VAL A 243 18.67 4.23 -5.06
C VAL A 243 19.40 4.60 -6.34
N GLU A 244 19.17 3.84 -7.42
CA GLU A 244 19.69 4.20 -8.74
C GLU A 244 19.07 5.51 -9.23
N ASP A 245 19.87 6.35 -9.86
CA ASP A 245 19.39 7.56 -10.54
C ASP A 245 18.73 7.19 -11.87
N TYR A 246 17.56 7.74 -12.15
CA TYR A 246 16.81 7.51 -13.39
C TYR A 246 15.93 8.71 -13.74
N GLU A 247 15.63 8.85 -15.01
CA GLU A 247 14.70 9.88 -15.48
C GLU A 247 13.27 9.56 -15.02
N THR A 248 12.67 10.50 -14.31
CA THR A 248 11.35 10.37 -13.70
C THR A 248 10.32 11.16 -14.50
N VAL A 249 9.22 10.51 -14.87
CA VAL A 249 8.03 11.13 -15.50
C VAL A 249 7.03 11.56 -14.42
N SER A 250 6.81 10.71 -13.42
CA SER A 250 5.92 10.97 -12.28
C SER A 250 6.42 10.21 -11.06
N THR A 251 6.28 10.78 -9.87
CA THR A 251 6.57 10.08 -8.60
C THR A 251 5.32 9.51 -7.93
N ILE A 252 4.15 9.71 -8.55
CA ILE A 252 2.89 9.17 -8.03
C ILE A 252 2.92 7.64 -8.09
N GLY A 253 2.57 6.99 -7.00
CA GLY A 253 2.59 5.53 -6.90
C GLY A 253 3.96 4.90 -6.68
N ALA A 254 5.06 5.67 -6.62
CA ALA A 254 6.41 5.14 -6.38
C ALA A 254 6.49 4.27 -5.12
N GLY A 255 5.98 4.78 -3.99
CA GLY A 255 5.92 4.05 -2.73
C GLY A 255 5.01 2.83 -2.78
N ASP A 256 3.86 2.96 -3.45
CA ASP A 256 2.90 1.87 -3.62
C ASP A 256 3.52 0.71 -4.41
N ASN A 257 4.26 1.04 -5.46
CA ASN A 257 4.95 0.04 -6.28
C ASN A 257 6.19 -0.52 -5.61
N PHE A 258 6.88 0.25 -4.76
CA PHE A 258 7.90 -0.29 -3.87
C PHE A 258 7.31 -1.39 -2.96
N ASN A 259 6.14 -1.15 -2.37
CA ASN A 259 5.44 -2.14 -1.55
C ASN A 259 5.07 -3.39 -2.35
N ALA A 260 4.60 -3.21 -3.59
CA ALA A 260 4.30 -4.32 -4.48
C ALA A 260 5.54 -5.17 -4.77
N GLY A 261 6.65 -4.52 -5.13
CA GLY A 261 7.92 -5.20 -5.41
C GLY A 261 8.50 -5.90 -4.19
N PHE A 262 8.37 -5.31 -3.00
CA PHE A 262 8.77 -5.94 -1.75
C PHE A 262 8.00 -7.24 -1.50
N LEU A 263 6.67 -7.21 -1.58
CA LEU A 263 5.84 -8.40 -1.40
C LEU A 263 6.04 -9.44 -2.50
N TYR A 264 6.27 -9.01 -3.73
CA TYR A 264 6.62 -9.90 -4.83
C TYR A 264 7.96 -10.62 -4.55
N ALA A 265 8.96 -9.91 -4.04
CA ALA A 265 10.25 -10.51 -3.69
C ALA A 265 10.12 -11.55 -2.57
N LEU A 266 9.32 -11.26 -1.53
CA LEU A 266 9.02 -12.24 -0.47
C LEU A 266 8.32 -13.49 -1.02
N LEU A 267 7.36 -13.30 -1.94
CA LEU A 267 6.69 -14.42 -2.60
C LEU A 267 7.66 -15.26 -3.42
N ALA A 268 8.49 -14.60 -4.24
CA ALA A 268 9.45 -15.27 -5.14
C ALA A 268 10.52 -16.06 -4.39
N LYS A 269 10.89 -15.60 -3.20
CA LYS A 269 11.89 -16.23 -2.33
C LYS A 269 11.29 -17.18 -1.29
N ASP A 270 9.98 -17.34 -1.30
CA ASP A 270 9.21 -18.12 -0.31
C ASP A 270 9.49 -17.70 1.15
N ILE A 271 9.75 -16.40 1.36
CA ILE A 271 10.01 -15.84 2.69
C ILE A 271 8.67 -15.61 3.39
N GLY A 272 8.54 -16.19 4.57
CA GLY A 272 7.39 -16.03 5.46
C GLY A 272 7.72 -15.15 6.67
N ARG A 273 6.75 -15.06 7.57
CA ARG A 273 6.86 -14.26 8.79
C ARG A 273 8.00 -14.70 9.70
N THR A 274 8.22 -16.00 9.83
CA THR A 274 9.25 -16.56 10.73
C THR A 274 10.67 -16.44 10.20
N ASP A 275 10.83 -16.08 8.93
CA ASP A 275 12.14 -16.03 8.28
C ASP A 275 12.80 -14.64 8.41
N LEU A 276 12.03 -13.59 8.75
CA LEU A 276 12.49 -12.20 8.74
C LEU A 276 13.77 -11.93 9.53
N ASP A 277 13.87 -12.50 10.74
CA ASP A 277 15.02 -12.27 11.61
C ASP A 277 16.28 -13.00 11.13
N SER A 278 16.13 -13.96 10.19
CA SER A 278 17.21 -14.75 9.63
C SER A 278 17.65 -14.34 8.23
N ILE A 279 16.96 -13.36 7.60
CA ILE A 279 17.32 -12.89 6.26
C ILE A 279 18.74 -12.30 6.26
N PRO A 280 19.69 -12.85 5.47
CA PRO A 280 21.03 -12.28 5.34
C PRO A 280 20.99 -10.94 4.59
N GLU A 281 22.03 -10.12 4.78
CA GLU A 281 22.13 -8.80 4.14
C GLU A 281 22.05 -8.87 2.60
N SER A 282 22.71 -9.86 2.00
CA SER A 282 22.66 -10.08 0.55
C SER A 282 21.25 -10.37 0.03
N GLU A 283 20.40 -10.99 0.83
CA GLU A 283 19.01 -11.27 0.46
C GLU A 283 18.12 -10.05 0.66
N TRP A 284 18.38 -9.23 1.70
CA TRP A 284 17.79 -7.90 1.82
C TRP A 284 18.13 -7.03 0.62
N GLU A 285 19.39 -7.06 0.14
CA GLU A 285 19.81 -6.33 -1.05
C GLU A 285 18.97 -6.72 -2.28
N GLU A 286 18.77 -8.01 -2.53
CA GLU A 286 17.93 -8.48 -3.63
C GLU A 286 16.45 -8.08 -3.47
N ILE A 287 15.90 -8.18 -2.25
CA ILE A 287 14.50 -7.79 -1.97
C ILE A 287 14.30 -6.29 -2.24
N ILE A 288 15.20 -5.44 -1.73
CA ILE A 288 15.11 -3.99 -1.91
C ILE A 288 15.38 -3.60 -3.37
N PHE A 289 16.30 -4.30 -4.05
CA PHE A 289 16.53 -4.10 -5.48
C PHE A 289 15.27 -4.39 -6.31
N ILE A 290 14.59 -5.50 -6.06
CA ILE A 290 13.31 -5.84 -6.71
C ILE A 290 12.26 -4.78 -6.41
N ALA A 291 12.11 -4.37 -5.15
CA ALA A 291 11.18 -3.31 -4.75
C ALA A 291 11.48 -1.98 -5.48
N GLY A 292 12.75 -1.62 -5.60
CA GLY A 292 13.21 -0.45 -6.35
C GLY A 292 12.89 -0.53 -7.84
N ARG A 293 13.01 -1.71 -8.46
CA ARG A 293 12.65 -1.89 -9.89
C ARG A 293 11.17 -1.66 -10.17
N PHE A 294 10.28 -2.12 -9.29
CA PHE A 294 8.84 -1.82 -9.43
C PHE A 294 8.59 -0.33 -9.30
N SER A 295 9.17 0.33 -8.29
CA SER A 295 9.07 1.77 -8.10
C SER A 295 9.59 2.55 -9.31
N LYS A 296 10.78 2.20 -9.82
CA LYS A 296 11.40 2.81 -11.00
C LYS A 296 10.51 2.69 -12.24
N ASN A 297 9.97 1.50 -12.51
CA ASN A 297 9.09 1.28 -13.67
C ASN A 297 7.82 2.14 -13.59
N CYS A 298 7.19 2.23 -12.41
CA CYS A 298 6.06 3.13 -12.19
C CYS A 298 6.45 4.59 -12.45
N CYS A 299 7.58 5.05 -11.91
CA CYS A 299 8.04 6.43 -12.06
C CYS A 299 8.37 6.84 -13.50
N GLN A 300 8.60 5.90 -14.40
CA GLN A 300 8.86 6.14 -15.83
C GLN A 300 7.58 6.28 -16.67
N SER A 301 6.41 6.29 -16.03
CA SER A 301 5.10 6.38 -16.65
C SER A 301 4.23 7.43 -15.93
N ILE A 302 3.11 7.79 -16.53
CA ILE A 302 2.05 8.55 -15.88
C ILE A 302 1.05 7.65 -15.14
N ASP A 303 1.14 6.33 -15.35
CA ASP A 303 0.30 5.35 -14.68
C ASP A 303 0.76 5.15 -13.23
N ASN A 304 -0.18 4.82 -12.35
CA ASN A 304 0.11 4.58 -10.94
C ASN A 304 0.59 3.14 -10.66
N TYR A 305 0.83 2.35 -11.70
CA TYR A 305 1.20 0.93 -11.64
C TYR A 305 2.38 0.62 -12.56
N ILE A 306 3.03 -0.53 -12.35
CA ILE A 306 4.01 -1.05 -13.32
C ILE A 306 3.36 -1.26 -14.69
N SER A 307 4.13 -1.12 -15.75
CA SER A 307 3.61 -1.39 -17.10
C SER A 307 3.23 -2.87 -17.27
N LYS A 308 2.31 -3.16 -18.22
CA LYS A 308 1.92 -4.55 -18.52
C LYS A 308 3.07 -5.40 -19.07
N ASP A 309 4.09 -4.77 -19.64
CA ASP A 309 5.25 -5.44 -20.24
C ASP A 309 6.46 -5.47 -19.27
N PHE A 310 6.31 -4.91 -18.06
CA PHE A 310 7.37 -4.93 -17.06
C PHE A 310 7.69 -6.37 -16.63
N ASP A 311 8.98 -6.68 -16.56
CA ASP A 311 9.50 -7.96 -16.07
C ASP A 311 10.79 -7.76 -15.24
N ILE A 312 11.17 -8.76 -14.43
CA ILE A 312 12.31 -8.73 -13.49
C ILE A 312 13.40 -9.66 -13.97
#